data_49d494b7bac00ebabb53e13727fc1080
#
_entry.id   49d494b7bac00ebabb53e13727fc1080
#
_cell.length_a   1.000
_cell.length_b   1.000
_cell.length_c   1.000
_cell.angle_alpha   90.00
_cell.angle_beta   90.00
_cell.angle_gamma   90.00
#
_symmetry.space_group_name_H-M   'P 1'
#
loop_
_entity.id
_entity.type
_entity.pdbx_description
1 polymer ?
#
loop_
_entity_poly.entity_id
_entity_poly.type
_entity_poly.pdbx_seq_one_letter_code
_entity_poly.pdbx_strand_id
1 'polypeptide(L)'
;KAAAGGCDDDKAQMLINCPKSCKVCSFLKIIDEAFGCGDKHDNCQMWAKSGECKANPGFMSEQCTVSCDTCDKKRRACNRPPNTPPVVQPGDISKVYKRILSDFPQYNPKLISDPSTPVAKGRGGSAHVPPWVVTLENFLSDEEGEAFVSGCSSHFDRSLAGDQLSPVRTSTQCWCDDKEETHGGKGCMGNEIVHAVTMRMLNVTMLPFENAEYLQVLRYEPGQFYKQHHDQQSGHWTPQ
;
A
#
# COMPACT_ATOMS: atom_id res chain seq x y z
N LYS A 1 -7.23 -23.05 -22.02
CA LYS A 1 -8.15 -22.27 -21.15
C LYS A 1 -8.45 -20.88 -21.73
N ALA A 2 -7.42 -20.08 -22.14
CA ALA A 2 -7.65 -18.76 -22.72
C ALA A 2 -8.54 -18.79 -23.97
N ALA A 3 -8.30 -19.73 -24.89
CA ALA A 3 -9.09 -19.90 -26.10
C ALA A 3 -10.54 -20.40 -25.84
N ALA A 4 -10.84 -20.88 -24.65
CA ALA A 4 -12.13 -21.40 -24.24
C ALA A 4 -12.89 -20.45 -23.28
N GLY A 5 -12.64 -19.14 -23.36
CA GLY A 5 -13.30 -18.14 -22.51
C GLY A 5 -12.72 -17.98 -21.10
N GLY A 6 -11.70 -18.77 -20.74
CA GLY A 6 -11.13 -18.73 -19.39
C GLY A 6 -10.54 -17.37 -18.96
N CYS A 7 -10.29 -16.45 -19.90
CA CYS A 7 -9.87 -15.09 -19.59
C CYS A 7 -10.97 -14.24 -18.97
N ASP A 8 -12.23 -14.57 -19.22
CA ASP A 8 -13.40 -13.88 -18.70
C ASP A 8 -14.00 -14.61 -17.50
N ASP A 9 -13.99 -15.94 -17.53
CA ASP A 9 -14.59 -16.79 -16.50
C ASP A 9 -13.74 -16.86 -15.22
N ASP A 10 -12.40 -16.83 -15.35
CA ASP A 10 -11.46 -16.91 -14.23
C ASP A 10 -10.41 -15.79 -14.34
N LYS A 11 -10.89 -14.58 -14.38
CA LYS A 11 -10.13 -13.38 -14.72
C LYS A 11 -8.91 -13.20 -13.83
N ALA A 12 -9.08 -13.32 -12.52
CA ALA A 12 -8.00 -13.15 -11.56
C ALA A 12 -6.86 -14.16 -11.77
N GLN A 13 -7.19 -15.46 -11.85
CA GLN A 13 -6.22 -16.53 -12.06
C GLN A 13 -5.51 -16.45 -13.41
N MET A 14 -6.27 -16.09 -14.46
CA MET A 14 -5.75 -16.02 -15.82
C MET A 14 -4.88 -14.78 -16.08
N LEU A 15 -5.19 -13.64 -15.46
CA LEU A 15 -4.37 -12.44 -15.53
C LEU A 15 -2.98 -12.67 -14.91
N ILE A 16 -2.92 -13.48 -13.86
CA ILE A 16 -1.67 -13.80 -13.16
C ILE A 16 -0.86 -14.85 -13.92
N ASN A 17 -1.50 -15.98 -14.27
CA ASN A 17 -0.79 -17.14 -14.77
C ASN A 17 -0.63 -17.16 -16.30
N CYS A 18 -1.51 -16.45 -17.01
CA CYS A 18 -1.54 -16.47 -18.47
C CYS A 18 -1.79 -15.07 -19.09
N PRO A 19 -1.10 -14.00 -18.64
CA PRO A 19 -1.39 -12.64 -19.08
C PRO A 19 -1.19 -12.45 -20.59
N LYS A 20 -0.19 -13.10 -21.18
CA LYS A 20 0.07 -13.07 -22.63
C LYS A 20 -1.05 -13.68 -23.44
N SER A 21 -1.57 -14.83 -23.00
CA SER A 21 -2.66 -15.54 -23.69
C SER A 21 -3.99 -14.79 -23.62
N CYS A 22 -4.20 -14.03 -22.55
CA CYS A 22 -5.39 -13.17 -22.38
C CYS A 22 -5.21 -11.77 -22.98
N LYS A 23 -4.08 -11.49 -23.64
CA LYS A 23 -3.76 -10.18 -24.24
C LYS A 23 -3.80 -9.00 -23.25
N VAL A 24 -3.57 -9.29 -21.98
CA VAL A 24 -3.57 -8.29 -20.89
C VAL A 24 -2.17 -7.95 -20.40
N CYS A 25 -1.16 -8.20 -21.23
CA CYS A 25 0.22 -7.80 -20.93
C CYS A 25 0.41 -6.27 -20.92
N SER A 26 -0.59 -5.51 -21.38
CA SER A 26 -0.57 -4.06 -21.26
C SER A 26 -0.89 -3.69 -19.82
N PHE A 27 0.12 -3.24 -19.09
CA PHE A 27 -0.02 -2.73 -17.73
C PHE A 27 -1.03 -1.57 -17.63
N LEU A 28 -1.11 -0.75 -18.68
CA LEU A 28 -2.11 0.32 -18.78
C LEU A 28 -3.54 -0.20 -18.73
N LYS A 29 -3.83 -1.32 -19.39
CA LYS A 29 -5.17 -1.92 -19.35
C LYS A 29 -5.51 -2.46 -17.95
N ILE A 30 -4.53 -3.06 -17.27
CA ILE A 30 -4.70 -3.53 -15.89
C ILE A 30 -4.93 -2.33 -14.96
N ILE A 31 -4.20 -1.25 -15.14
CA ILE A 31 -4.41 0.00 -14.38
C ILE A 31 -5.79 0.58 -14.66
N ASP A 32 -6.18 0.71 -15.92
CA ASP A 32 -7.48 1.27 -16.31
C ASP A 32 -8.63 0.45 -15.73
N GLU A 33 -8.50 -0.88 -15.69
CA GLU A 33 -9.49 -1.78 -15.10
C GLU A 33 -9.45 -1.79 -13.58
N ALA A 34 -8.26 -1.80 -12.96
CA ALA A 34 -8.08 -1.85 -11.51
C ALA A 34 -8.34 -0.52 -10.82
N PHE A 35 -7.88 0.57 -11.42
CA PHE A 35 -8.02 1.93 -10.85
C PHE A 35 -9.21 2.70 -11.44
N GLY A 36 -10.00 2.06 -12.29
CA GLY A 36 -11.25 2.62 -12.77
C GLY A 36 -11.06 3.93 -13.55
N CYS A 37 -10.12 3.94 -14.51
CA CYS A 37 -9.96 5.07 -15.40
C CYS A 37 -11.18 5.16 -16.34
N GLY A 38 -12.21 5.83 -15.86
CA GLY A 38 -13.50 5.98 -16.52
C GLY A 38 -14.42 6.87 -15.70
N ASP A 39 -15.37 7.48 -16.36
CA ASP A 39 -16.43 8.18 -15.66
C ASP A 39 -17.43 7.15 -15.11
N LYS A 40 -17.63 7.16 -13.79
CA LYS A 40 -18.51 6.24 -13.08
C LYS A 40 -19.93 6.79 -12.93
N HIS A 41 -20.16 8.03 -13.36
CA HIS A 41 -21.46 8.70 -13.32
C HIS A 41 -21.79 9.40 -14.63
N ASP A 42 -23.03 9.32 -15.04
CA ASP A 42 -23.52 9.96 -16.27
C ASP A 42 -23.36 11.49 -16.25
N ASN A 43 -23.33 12.09 -15.08
CA ASN A 43 -23.20 13.53 -14.88
C ASN A 43 -21.75 14.05 -14.89
N CYS A 44 -20.73 13.18 -14.99
CA CYS A 44 -19.33 13.58 -14.91
C CYS A 44 -18.95 14.70 -15.87
N GLN A 45 -19.40 14.62 -17.12
CA GLN A 45 -19.13 15.67 -18.12
C GLN A 45 -19.76 17.02 -17.74
N MET A 46 -20.96 17.00 -17.19
CA MET A 46 -21.66 18.20 -16.74
C MET A 46 -20.94 18.82 -15.55
N TRP A 47 -20.60 18.03 -14.56
CA TRP A 47 -19.87 18.48 -13.38
C TRP A 47 -18.47 19.02 -13.71
N ALA A 48 -17.75 18.37 -14.62
CA ALA A 48 -16.46 18.87 -15.09
C ALA A 48 -16.59 20.25 -15.76
N LYS A 49 -17.61 20.44 -16.63
CA LYS A 49 -17.90 21.74 -17.27
C LYS A 49 -18.30 22.82 -16.27
N SER A 50 -18.96 22.46 -15.16
CA SER A 50 -19.33 23.41 -14.10
C SER A 50 -18.18 23.71 -13.13
N GLY A 51 -16.98 23.10 -13.32
CA GLY A 51 -15.79 23.40 -12.53
C GLY A 51 -15.58 22.50 -11.32
N GLU A 52 -16.39 21.45 -11.15
CA GLU A 52 -16.30 20.53 -10.03
C GLU A 52 -14.95 19.80 -9.93
N CYS A 53 -14.22 19.62 -11.04
CA CYS A 53 -12.87 19.05 -11.00
C CYS A 53 -11.90 19.84 -10.10
N LYS A 54 -12.13 21.16 -9.94
CA LYS A 54 -11.35 22.04 -9.07
C LYS A 54 -12.02 22.25 -7.72
N ALA A 55 -13.33 22.33 -7.70
CA ALA A 55 -14.11 22.59 -6.48
C ALA A 55 -14.19 21.37 -5.57
N ASN A 56 -14.26 20.17 -6.14
CA ASN A 56 -14.38 18.90 -5.41
C ASN A 56 -13.41 17.84 -5.98
N PRO A 57 -12.09 18.10 -5.92
CA PRO A 57 -11.08 17.27 -6.59
C PRO A 57 -11.05 15.83 -6.06
N GLY A 58 -11.31 15.60 -4.77
CA GLY A 58 -11.31 14.28 -4.16
C GLY A 58 -12.34 13.35 -4.79
N PHE A 59 -13.59 13.78 -4.87
CA PHE A 59 -14.66 13.02 -5.51
C PHE A 59 -14.44 12.90 -7.03
N MET A 60 -14.18 14.02 -7.69
CA MET A 60 -14.11 14.08 -9.14
C MET A 60 -12.94 13.31 -9.73
N SER A 61 -11.79 13.28 -9.04
CA SER A 61 -10.62 12.49 -9.47
C SER A 61 -10.82 10.99 -9.36
N GLU A 62 -11.77 10.54 -8.56
CA GLU A 62 -12.08 9.12 -8.38
C GLU A 62 -13.29 8.66 -9.22
N GLN A 63 -14.29 9.49 -9.32
CA GLN A 63 -15.57 9.14 -9.94
C GLN A 63 -15.71 9.62 -11.38
N CYS A 64 -14.96 10.66 -11.76
CA CYS A 64 -15.05 11.33 -13.06
C CYS A 64 -13.66 11.50 -13.71
N THR A 65 -12.87 10.43 -13.71
CA THR A 65 -11.45 10.48 -14.09
C THR A 65 -11.19 10.89 -15.52
N VAL A 66 -12.06 10.52 -16.45
CA VAL A 66 -11.96 10.93 -17.86
C VAL A 66 -12.36 12.39 -18.02
N SER A 67 -13.52 12.78 -17.49
CA SER A 67 -14.02 14.15 -17.60
C SER A 67 -13.12 15.19 -16.94
N CYS A 68 -12.36 14.79 -15.90
CA CYS A 68 -11.42 15.68 -15.20
C CYS A 68 -9.96 15.51 -15.63
N ASP A 69 -9.69 14.69 -16.65
CA ASP A 69 -8.32 14.43 -17.16
C ASP A 69 -7.33 13.99 -16.07
N THR A 70 -7.79 13.15 -15.13
CA THR A 70 -6.96 12.64 -14.02
C THR A 70 -6.39 11.27 -14.30
N CYS A 71 -6.80 10.60 -15.38
CA CYS A 71 -6.31 9.26 -15.77
C CYS A 71 -4.80 9.22 -15.95
N ASP A 72 -4.21 10.23 -16.59
CA ASP A 72 -2.78 10.28 -16.83
C ASP A 72 -1.95 10.49 -15.56
N LYS A 73 -2.51 11.18 -14.56
CA LYS A 73 -1.87 11.29 -13.24
C LYS A 73 -1.83 9.94 -12.54
N LYS A 74 -2.93 9.19 -12.58
CA LYS A 74 -3.00 7.82 -12.03
C LYS A 74 -2.06 6.88 -12.78
N ARG A 75 -2.02 6.95 -14.12
CA ARG A 75 -1.10 6.15 -14.95
C ARG A 75 0.35 6.46 -14.64
N ARG A 76 0.72 7.73 -14.45
CA ARG A 76 2.10 8.12 -14.13
C ARG A 76 2.54 7.66 -12.75
N ALA A 77 1.67 7.71 -11.75
CA ALA A 77 1.97 7.19 -10.43
C ALA A 77 2.29 5.68 -10.43
N CYS A 78 1.72 4.93 -11.39
CA CYS A 78 1.91 3.51 -11.53
C CYS A 78 2.75 3.13 -12.77
N ASN A 79 3.35 4.11 -13.47
CA ASN A 79 4.04 3.87 -14.74
C ASN A 79 5.40 3.21 -14.51
N ARG A 80 5.39 1.90 -14.68
CA ARG A 80 6.61 1.10 -14.66
C ARG A 80 7.20 1.06 -16.07
N PRO A 81 8.49 1.35 -16.25
CA PRO A 81 9.13 1.23 -17.56
C PRO A 81 8.90 -0.16 -18.17
N PRO A 82 8.63 -0.24 -19.49
CA PRO A 82 8.52 -1.53 -20.16
C PRO A 82 9.78 -2.37 -19.89
N ASN A 83 9.61 -3.64 -19.63
CA ASN A 83 10.68 -4.59 -19.32
C ASN A 83 11.40 -4.42 -17.98
N THR A 84 10.90 -3.59 -17.06
CA THR A 84 11.40 -3.60 -15.68
C THR A 84 11.04 -4.94 -15.04
N PRO A 85 12.03 -5.74 -14.59
CA PRO A 85 11.74 -7.01 -13.94
C PRO A 85 10.95 -6.79 -12.66
N PRO A 86 10.04 -7.69 -12.29
CA PRO A 86 9.36 -7.59 -11.00
C PRO A 86 10.40 -7.66 -9.88
N VAL A 87 10.25 -6.78 -8.88
CA VAL A 87 11.14 -6.72 -7.71
C VAL A 87 11.01 -8.00 -6.88
N VAL A 88 9.81 -8.55 -6.81
CA VAL A 88 9.49 -9.76 -6.06
C VAL A 88 9.01 -10.84 -7.01
N GLN A 89 9.62 -12.03 -6.90
CA GLN A 89 9.26 -13.23 -7.65
C GLN A 89 8.49 -14.20 -6.74
N PRO A 90 7.71 -15.16 -7.31
CA PRO A 90 7.11 -16.21 -6.52
C PRO A 90 8.12 -16.94 -5.63
N GLY A 91 7.84 -17.00 -4.33
CA GLY A 91 8.72 -17.60 -3.32
C GLY A 91 9.75 -16.66 -2.67
N ASP A 92 9.90 -15.43 -3.15
CA ASP A 92 10.83 -14.46 -2.57
C ASP A 92 10.40 -13.99 -1.18
N ILE A 93 9.11 -13.91 -0.90
CA ILE A 93 8.61 -13.58 0.44
C ILE A 93 9.22 -14.50 1.50
N SER A 94 9.21 -15.80 1.27
CA SER A 94 9.82 -16.77 2.19
C SER A 94 11.33 -16.60 2.32
N LYS A 95 12.02 -16.19 1.26
CA LYS A 95 13.46 -15.89 1.30
C LYS A 95 13.74 -14.66 2.15
N VAL A 96 12.94 -13.60 1.98
CA VAL A 96 13.06 -12.37 2.77
C VAL A 96 12.91 -12.66 4.26
N TYR A 97 11.87 -13.37 4.67
CA TYR A 97 11.64 -13.68 6.08
C TYR A 97 12.74 -14.59 6.67
N LYS A 98 13.21 -15.59 5.93
CA LYS A 98 14.35 -16.41 6.34
C LYS A 98 15.62 -15.58 6.50
N ARG A 99 15.89 -14.67 5.56
CA ARG A 99 17.00 -13.74 5.63
C ARG A 99 16.91 -12.83 6.86
N ILE A 100 15.71 -12.30 7.16
CA ILE A 100 15.49 -11.49 8.37
C ILE A 100 15.91 -12.24 9.62
N LEU A 101 15.56 -13.52 9.72
CA LEU A 101 15.87 -14.34 10.87
C LEU A 101 17.36 -14.69 10.98
N SER A 102 18.08 -14.81 9.85
CA SER A 102 19.49 -15.26 9.84
C SER A 102 20.49 -14.09 9.81
N ASP A 103 20.24 -13.05 9.02
CA ASP A 103 21.25 -12.06 8.64
C ASP A 103 21.20 -10.78 9.51
N PHE A 104 20.16 -10.64 10.34
CA PHE A 104 19.95 -9.45 11.18
C PHE A 104 19.87 -9.77 12.69
N PRO A 105 20.83 -10.56 13.26
CA PRO A 105 20.80 -10.91 14.68
C PRO A 105 20.84 -9.69 15.60
N GLN A 106 21.40 -8.56 15.15
CA GLN A 106 21.46 -7.31 15.91
C GLN A 106 20.06 -6.73 16.21
N TYR A 107 19.05 -7.05 15.42
CA TYR A 107 17.66 -6.61 15.67
C TYR A 107 16.85 -7.61 16.49
N ASN A 108 17.48 -8.65 17.02
CA ASN A 108 16.83 -9.69 17.82
C ASN A 108 15.52 -10.21 17.19
N PRO A 109 15.59 -10.76 15.96
CA PRO A 109 14.40 -11.22 15.25
C PRO A 109 13.76 -12.41 15.94
N LYS A 110 12.44 -12.39 16.12
CA LYS A 110 11.65 -13.50 16.67
C LYS A 110 10.60 -13.94 15.68
N LEU A 111 10.63 -15.22 15.32
CA LEU A 111 9.59 -15.83 14.51
C LEU A 111 8.35 -16.08 15.36
N ILE A 112 7.23 -15.46 14.96
CA ILE A 112 5.92 -15.65 15.60
C ILE A 112 5.07 -16.64 14.82
N SER A 113 5.13 -16.58 13.48
CA SER A 113 4.35 -17.43 12.58
C SER A 113 5.08 -17.64 11.26
N ASP A 114 4.92 -18.80 10.66
CA ASP A 114 5.38 -19.11 9.31
C ASP A 114 4.39 -20.06 8.58
N PRO A 115 4.44 -20.13 7.23
CA PRO A 115 3.54 -20.95 6.44
C PRO A 115 3.67 -22.47 6.67
N SER A 116 4.74 -22.94 7.31
CA SER A 116 4.95 -24.37 7.63
C SER A 116 4.31 -24.78 8.94
N THR A 117 3.90 -23.84 9.78
CA THR A 117 3.27 -24.12 11.07
C THR A 117 1.86 -24.67 10.84
N PRO A 118 1.52 -25.88 11.29
CA PRO A 118 0.17 -26.40 11.13
C PRO A 118 -0.84 -25.58 11.93
N VAL A 119 -1.84 -25.06 11.26
CA VAL A 119 -2.97 -24.39 11.92
C VAL A 119 -4.11 -25.39 12.10
N ALA A 120 -4.65 -25.45 13.30
CA ALA A 120 -5.85 -26.21 13.55
C ALA A 120 -7.00 -25.75 12.62
N LYS A 121 -7.72 -26.70 12.02
CA LYS A 121 -8.84 -26.39 11.15
C LYS A 121 -9.83 -25.49 11.88
N GLY A 122 -10.04 -24.28 11.38
CA GLY A 122 -11.07 -23.38 11.87
C GLY A 122 -12.48 -23.95 11.66
N ARG A 123 -13.50 -23.35 12.25
CA ARG A 123 -14.91 -23.78 12.17
C ARG A 123 -15.48 -23.93 10.75
N GLY A 124 -14.78 -23.56 9.69
CA GLY A 124 -15.16 -23.69 8.29
C GLY A 124 -14.48 -24.80 7.49
N GLY A 125 -13.65 -25.62 8.12
CA GLY A 125 -13.05 -26.82 7.49
C GLY A 125 -11.92 -26.54 6.48
N SER A 126 -11.63 -25.31 6.12
CA SER A 126 -10.52 -24.94 5.24
C SER A 126 -9.21 -24.90 6.02
N ALA A 127 -8.18 -25.55 5.48
CA ALA A 127 -6.82 -25.38 5.99
C ALA A 127 -6.32 -23.98 5.58
N HIS A 128 -6.09 -23.12 6.55
CA HIS A 128 -5.45 -21.83 6.31
C HIS A 128 -3.94 -21.99 6.46
N VAL A 129 -3.20 -21.48 5.47
CA VAL A 129 -1.75 -21.33 5.58
C VAL A 129 -1.50 -20.06 6.37
N PRO A 130 -0.82 -20.13 7.54
CA PRO A 130 -0.54 -18.94 8.32
C PRO A 130 0.43 -18.01 7.58
N PRO A 131 0.32 -16.69 7.76
CA PRO A 131 1.28 -15.77 7.19
C PRO A 131 2.61 -15.83 7.94
N TRP A 132 3.67 -15.34 7.29
CA TRP A 132 4.89 -14.99 7.98
C TRP A 132 4.64 -13.82 8.95
N VAL A 133 5.06 -13.98 10.21
CA VAL A 133 5.08 -12.90 11.21
C VAL A 133 6.40 -12.98 11.96
N VAL A 134 7.16 -11.90 11.90
CA VAL A 134 8.44 -11.73 12.59
C VAL A 134 8.44 -10.40 13.33
N THR A 135 8.92 -10.37 14.58
CA THR A 135 9.19 -9.15 15.32
C THR A 135 10.70 -8.88 15.36
N LEU A 136 11.06 -7.62 15.37
CA LEU A 136 12.44 -7.13 15.48
C LEU A 136 12.51 -6.23 16.72
N GLU A 137 12.92 -6.80 17.87
CA GLU A 137 12.80 -6.13 19.16
C GLU A 137 13.77 -4.95 19.35
N ASN A 138 14.92 -4.97 18.66
CA ASN A 138 15.95 -3.95 18.74
C ASN A 138 16.07 -3.17 17.42
N PHE A 139 14.97 -2.97 16.70
CA PHE A 139 15.02 -2.34 15.38
C PHE A 139 15.16 -0.82 15.44
N LEU A 140 14.50 -0.17 16.39
CA LEU A 140 14.57 1.26 16.62
C LEU A 140 15.18 1.55 17.97
N SER A 141 16.03 2.60 18.05
CA SER A 141 16.41 3.23 19.31
C SER A 141 15.36 4.26 19.74
N ASP A 142 15.39 4.66 20.99
CA ASP A 142 14.52 5.72 21.53
C ASP A 142 14.74 7.04 20.78
N GLU A 143 16.00 7.39 20.47
CA GLU A 143 16.37 8.57 19.69
C GLU A 143 15.78 8.53 18.27
N GLU A 144 15.81 7.39 17.61
CA GLU A 144 15.21 7.19 16.28
C GLU A 144 13.69 7.31 16.35
N GLY A 145 13.05 6.73 17.35
CA GLY A 145 11.62 6.86 17.59
C GLY A 145 11.21 8.32 17.81
N GLU A 146 11.97 9.05 18.63
CA GLU A 146 11.74 10.47 18.91
C GLU A 146 11.92 11.35 17.67
N ALA A 147 12.83 10.99 16.75
CA ALA A 147 12.98 11.69 15.48
C ALA A 147 11.72 11.65 14.61
N PHE A 148 10.99 10.52 14.59
CA PHE A 148 9.69 10.41 13.92
C PHE A 148 8.62 11.24 14.63
N VAL A 149 8.56 11.18 15.95
CA VAL A 149 7.58 11.94 16.74
C VAL A 149 7.80 13.44 16.58
N SER A 150 9.04 13.91 16.69
CA SER A 150 9.37 15.33 16.53
C SER A 150 9.17 15.83 15.10
N GLY A 151 9.48 15.00 14.09
CA GLY A 151 9.23 15.29 12.69
C GLY A 151 7.74 15.48 12.38
N CYS A 152 6.85 14.89 13.18
CA CYS A 152 5.41 14.96 13.05
C CYS A 152 4.70 15.91 14.04
N SER A 153 5.40 16.48 15.00
CA SER A 153 4.82 17.10 16.21
C SER A 153 3.75 18.17 15.96
N SER A 154 3.83 18.91 14.87
CA SER A 154 2.86 19.97 14.50
C SER A 154 1.81 19.56 13.47
N HIS A 155 1.81 18.31 13.00
CA HIS A 155 1.05 17.87 11.82
C HIS A 155 0.26 16.59 12.06
N PHE A 156 -0.11 16.30 13.31
CA PHE A 156 -1.00 15.18 13.60
C PHE A 156 -2.45 15.56 13.34
N ASP A 157 -2.98 15.05 12.25
CA ASP A 157 -4.38 15.17 11.89
C ASP A 157 -5.19 13.92 12.26
N ARG A 158 -6.50 14.05 12.30
CA ARG A 158 -7.41 12.93 12.54
C ARG A 158 -7.22 11.87 11.47
N SER A 159 -6.96 10.63 11.89
CA SER A 159 -6.82 9.51 10.95
C SER A 159 -8.12 9.22 10.21
N LEU A 160 -8.01 8.93 8.92
CA LEU A 160 -9.12 8.54 8.07
C LEU A 160 -9.30 7.02 8.09
N ALA A 161 -10.52 6.54 7.89
CA ALA A 161 -10.82 5.15 7.55
C ALA A 161 -11.33 5.13 6.10
N GLY A 162 -10.48 4.68 5.18
CA GLY A 162 -10.60 5.02 3.77
C GLY A 162 -10.36 6.53 3.57
N ASP A 163 -11.18 7.19 2.77
CA ASP A 163 -11.03 8.62 2.46
C ASP A 163 -11.87 9.54 3.36
N GLN A 164 -12.42 9.02 4.47
CA GLN A 164 -13.35 9.75 5.32
C GLN A 164 -13.04 9.64 6.81
N LEU A 165 -13.40 10.67 7.56
CA LEU A 165 -13.47 10.61 9.02
C LEU A 165 -14.51 9.58 9.42
N SER A 166 -14.15 8.68 10.32
CA SER A 166 -15.01 7.59 10.74
C SER A 166 -14.90 7.32 12.25
N PRO A 167 -16.00 6.98 12.93
CA PRO A 167 -15.96 6.59 14.33
C PRO A 167 -15.28 5.23 14.54
N VAL A 168 -14.97 4.48 13.49
CA VAL A 168 -14.26 3.20 13.59
C VAL A 168 -12.76 3.37 13.78
N ARG A 169 -12.22 4.58 13.51
CA ARG A 169 -10.81 4.94 13.72
C ARG A 169 -10.72 6.28 14.42
N THR A 170 -10.15 6.29 15.62
CA THR A 170 -10.14 7.49 16.49
C THR A 170 -8.75 8.07 16.75
N SER A 171 -7.69 7.46 16.19
CA SER A 171 -6.31 7.93 16.25
C SER A 171 -6.06 9.22 15.48
N THR A 172 -4.89 9.78 15.66
CA THR A 172 -4.30 10.80 14.80
C THR A 172 -3.12 10.23 14.01
N GLN A 173 -2.79 10.86 12.91
CA GLN A 173 -1.71 10.45 12.02
C GLN A 173 -0.95 11.64 11.46
N CYS A 174 0.28 11.37 11.08
CA CYS A 174 1.11 12.26 10.29
C CYS A 174 1.77 11.44 9.19
N TRP A 175 1.77 11.94 7.96
CA TRP A 175 2.56 11.38 6.88
C TRP A 175 3.96 11.96 6.90
N CYS A 176 4.95 11.10 7.04
CA CYS A 176 6.35 11.47 7.02
C CYS A 176 6.83 11.57 5.56
N ASP A 177 6.47 12.64 4.88
CA ASP A 177 6.80 12.89 3.48
C ASP A 177 8.00 13.85 3.31
N ASP A 178 8.37 14.14 2.07
CA ASP A 178 9.46 15.02 1.68
C ASP A 178 9.00 16.40 1.20
N LYS A 179 7.72 16.76 1.39
CA LYS A 179 7.19 18.03 0.92
C LYS A 179 7.71 19.18 1.78
N GLU A 180 8.29 20.16 1.13
CA GLU A 180 8.86 21.35 1.79
C GLU A 180 7.81 22.16 2.58
N GLU A 181 6.55 22.11 2.18
CA GLU A 181 5.43 22.79 2.82
C GLU A 181 5.05 22.18 4.18
N THR A 182 5.37 20.91 4.37
CA THR A 182 5.18 20.23 5.63
C THR A 182 6.48 20.30 6.46
N HIS A 183 6.39 20.50 7.77
CA HIS A 183 7.51 20.43 8.72
C HIS A 183 8.62 21.51 8.58
N GLY A 184 8.25 22.75 8.28
CA GLY A 184 9.19 23.88 8.34
C GLY A 184 10.27 23.85 7.27
N GLY A 185 9.99 23.33 6.09
CA GLY A 185 10.83 23.46 4.90
C GLY A 185 11.74 22.28 4.59
N LYS A 186 11.68 21.17 5.32
CA LYS A 186 12.50 19.98 5.03
C LYS A 186 11.73 18.66 4.99
N GLY A 187 10.44 18.67 5.30
CA GLY A 187 9.67 17.45 5.47
C GLY A 187 10.22 16.50 6.55
N CYS A 188 9.40 15.59 7.02
CA CYS A 188 9.82 14.56 7.97
C CYS A 188 10.94 13.69 7.37
N MET A 189 10.86 13.34 6.08
CA MET A 189 11.89 12.56 5.37
C MET A 189 13.22 13.32 5.17
N GLY A 190 13.23 14.65 5.32
CA GLY A 190 14.46 15.45 5.29
C GLY A 190 15.30 15.33 6.56
N ASN A 191 14.79 14.68 7.60
CA ASN A 191 15.55 14.34 8.79
C ASN A 191 16.47 13.14 8.50
N GLU A 192 17.78 13.30 8.70
CA GLU A 192 18.80 12.28 8.41
C GLU A 192 18.56 10.97 9.18
N ILE A 193 18.10 11.05 10.44
CA ILE A 193 17.79 9.88 11.26
C ILE A 193 16.60 9.12 10.68
N VAL A 194 15.52 9.83 10.34
CA VAL A 194 14.32 9.24 9.73
C VAL A 194 14.65 8.59 8.40
N HIS A 195 15.44 9.26 7.56
CA HIS A 195 15.91 8.72 6.30
C HIS A 195 16.74 7.45 6.50
N ALA A 196 17.69 7.46 7.44
CA ALA A 196 18.53 6.29 7.73
C ALA A 196 17.70 5.08 8.20
N VAL A 197 16.69 5.30 9.06
CA VAL A 197 15.77 4.24 9.48
C VAL A 197 14.95 3.71 8.30
N THR A 198 14.44 4.60 7.46
CA THR A 198 13.70 4.20 6.24
C THR A 198 14.56 3.31 5.34
N MET A 199 15.80 3.70 5.08
CA MET A 199 16.73 2.88 4.28
C MET A 199 17.06 1.54 4.94
N ARG A 200 17.12 1.49 6.28
CA ARG A 200 17.25 0.25 7.04
C ARG A 200 16.05 -0.67 6.85
N MET A 201 14.82 -0.14 6.92
CA MET A 201 13.59 -0.89 6.66
C MET A 201 13.59 -1.50 5.26
N LEU A 202 13.98 -0.72 4.25
CA LEU A 202 14.06 -1.17 2.87
C LEU A 202 15.14 -2.24 2.68
N ASN A 203 16.28 -2.11 3.31
CA ASN A 203 17.32 -3.14 3.29
C ASN A 203 16.82 -4.45 3.91
N VAL A 204 16.13 -4.40 5.04
CA VAL A 204 15.60 -5.58 5.71
C VAL A 204 14.52 -6.28 4.87
N THR A 205 13.64 -5.51 4.24
CA THR A 205 12.54 -6.03 3.41
C THR A 205 12.95 -6.33 1.97
N MET A 206 14.17 -5.93 1.55
CA MET A 206 14.67 -6.05 0.17
C MET A 206 13.82 -5.28 -0.85
N LEU A 207 13.14 -4.23 -0.43
CA LEU A 207 12.36 -3.38 -1.32
C LEU A 207 13.17 -2.16 -1.75
N PRO A 208 13.10 -1.75 -3.04
CA PRO A 208 13.70 -0.51 -3.49
C PRO A 208 12.90 0.69 -2.96
N PHE A 209 13.58 1.82 -2.81
CA PHE A 209 12.99 3.04 -2.26
C PHE A 209 11.76 3.50 -3.08
N GLU A 210 11.79 3.35 -4.38
CA GLU A 210 10.72 3.73 -5.29
C GLU A 210 9.42 2.93 -5.11
N ASN A 211 9.50 1.81 -4.40
CA ASN A 211 8.34 0.97 -4.07
C ASN A 211 7.80 1.22 -2.65
N ALA A 212 8.47 2.08 -1.88
CA ALA A 212 8.03 2.43 -0.54
C ALA A 212 7.02 3.57 -0.57
N GLU A 213 5.94 3.42 0.14
CA GLU A 213 5.07 4.52 0.49
C GLU A 213 5.72 5.35 1.61
N TYR A 214 5.35 6.61 1.74
CA TYR A 214 5.77 7.40 2.89
C TYR A 214 5.31 6.77 4.20
N LEU A 215 6.14 6.86 5.23
CA LEU A 215 5.82 6.29 6.52
C LEU A 215 4.68 7.06 7.18
N GLN A 216 3.69 6.34 7.66
CA GLN A 216 2.60 6.88 8.45
C GLN A 216 2.92 6.75 9.93
N VAL A 217 3.09 7.88 10.60
CA VAL A 217 3.27 7.93 12.04
C VAL A 217 1.90 8.06 12.70
N LEU A 218 1.55 7.09 13.52
CA LEU A 218 0.25 7.02 14.20
C LEU A 218 0.40 7.35 15.68
N ARG A 219 -0.55 8.13 16.21
CA ARG A 219 -0.65 8.44 17.62
C ARG A 219 -2.01 8.01 18.17
N TYR A 220 -1.96 7.27 19.27
CA TYR A 220 -3.13 6.83 20.01
C TYR A 220 -3.09 7.37 21.45
N GLU A 221 -4.08 8.14 21.84
CA GLU A 221 -4.30 8.49 23.22
C GLU A 221 -5.08 7.36 23.94
N PRO A 222 -5.00 7.26 25.27
CA PRO A 222 -5.79 6.29 26.02
C PRO A 222 -7.28 6.33 25.65
N GLY A 223 -7.86 5.17 25.31
CA GLY A 223 -9.24 5.05 24.85
C GLY A 223 -9.47 5.23 23.36
N GLN A 224 -8.46 5.62 22.60
CA GLN A 224 -8.53 5.63 21.14
C GLN A 224 -8.29 4.24 20.55
N PHE A 225 -8.85 3.99 19.38
CA PHE A 225 -8.78 2.70 18.72
C PHE A 225 -8.90 2.81 17.20
N TYR A 226 -8.55 1.73 16.53
CA TYR A 226 -8.98 1.39 15.19
C TYR A 226 -9.64 0.01 15.25
N LYS A 227 -10.91 -0.08 14.84
CA LYS A 227 -11.65 -1.36 14.86
C LYS A 227 -10.98 -2.36 13.93
N GLN A 228 -11.22 -3.64 14.17
CA GLN A 228 -10.77 -4.72 13.29
C GLN A 228 -11.24 -4.46 11.85
N HIS A 229 -10.30 -4.55 10.91
CA HIS A 229 -10.49 -4.25 9.50
C HIS A 229 -9.56 -5.12 8.66
N HIS A 230 -9.76 -5.08 7.36
CA HIS A 230 -8.84 -5.55 6.35
C HIS A 230 -8.23 -4.34 5.63
N ASP A 231 -6.94 -4.37 5.34
CA ASP A 231 -6.27 -3.36 4.52
C ASP A 231 -6.59 -3.55 3.03
N GLN A 232 -7.01 -4.76 2.67
CA GLN A 232 -7.44 -5.07 1.31
C GLN A 232 -8.75 -4.36 0.98
N GLN A 233 -8.72 -3.51 -0.03
CA GLN A 233 -9.93 -2.90 -0.57
C GLN A 233 -10.65 -3.87 -1.52
N SER A 234 -11.99 -3.87 -1.49
CA SER A 234 -12.84 -4.80 -2.24
C SER A 234 -12.73 -4.71 -3.78
N GLY A 235 -12.04 -3.71 -4.31
CA GLY A 235 -11.74 -3.57 -5.74
C GLY A 235 -10.32 -3.98 -6.14
N HIS A 236 -9.47 -4.30 -5.18
CA HIS A 236 -8.07 -4.64 -5.44
C HIS A 236 -7.90 -6.17 -5.40
N TRP A 237 -7.95 -6.78 -6.56
CA TRP A 237 -7.57 -8.18 -6.74
C TRP A 237 -6.05 -8.26 -6.97
N THR A 238 -5.27 -8.10 -5.92
CA THR A 238 -3.89 -8.54 -5.94
C THR A 238 -3.82 -9.88 -5.23
N PRO A 239 -3.35 -10.94 -5.88
CA PRO A 239 -3.04 -12.18 -5.18
C PRO A 239 -1.91 -11.90 -4.22
N GLN A 240 -2.16 -12.13 -2.96
CA GLN A 240 -1.13 -12.20 -1.94
C GLN A 240 -0.45 -13.55 -1.97
#